data_edbc7bb096516d3d17bd10fd3bdbfbaf
#
_entry.id   edbc7bb096516d3d17bd10fd3bdbfbaf
#
_cell.length_a   1.000
_cell.length_b   1.000
_cell.length_c   1.000
_cell.angle_alpha   90.00
_cell.angle_beta   90.00
_cell.angle_gamma   90.00
#
_symmetry.space_group_name_H-M   'P 1'
#
loop_
_entity.id
_entity.type
_entity.pdbx_description
1 polymer ?
#
loop_
_entity_poly.entity_id
_entity_poly.type
_entity_poly.pdbx_seq_one_letter_code
_entity_poly.pdbx_strand_id
1 'polypeptide(L)'
;MTDNPYASEKMSPENEKLWAVALHLLAIPFEFIAPIIGYFVFRDKGPFVSHHAKESLNFGLTVVLAAVVLAISIIGLLILWALPIVWIVFRTIAAFKAGQGEFYKIPIAIKFIKL
;
A
#
# COMPACT_ATOMS: atom_id res chain seq x y z
N MET A 1 18.90 26.47 -3.16
CA MET A 1 18.58 25.10 -2.90
C MET A 1 18.76 24.77 -1.43
N THR A 2 18.15 23.81 -0.99
CA THR A 2 18.26 23.44 0.40
C THR A 2 19.51 22.62 0.63
N ASP A 3 20.16 22.93 1.72
CA ASP A 3 21.37 22.22 2.07
C ASP A 3 21.28 21.61 3.45
N ASN A 4 20.08 21.58 3.99
CA ASN A 4 19.87 20.93 5.26
C ASN A 4 19.81 19.43 5.05
N PRO A 5 20.83 18.66 5.47
CA PRO A 5 20.84 17.22 5.25
C PRO A 5 19.79 16.47 6.06
N TYR A 6 19.17 17.15 7.02
CA TYR A 6 18.13 16.53 7.85
C TYR A 6 16.73 16.84 7.38
N ALA A 7 16.58 17.69 6.36
CA ALA A 7 15.27 17.99 5.81
C ALA A 7 14.78 16.81 4.99
N SER A 8 13.47 16.59 5.01
CA SER A 8 12.87 15.60 4.13
C SER A 8 13.03 16.03 2.70
N GLU A 9 13.78 15.29 1.92
CA GLU A 9 13.99 15.59 0.54
C GLU A 9 13.11 14.73 -0.34
N LYS A 10 12.63 15.34 -1.42
CA LYS A 10 11.87 14.59 -2.41
C LYS A 10 12.80 13.64 -3.14
N MET A 11 12.28 12.48 -3.44
CA MET A 11 13.02 11.48 -4.19
C MET A 11 12.97 11.79 -5.67
N SER A 12 13.93 11.26 -6.42
CA SER A 12 13.87 11.32 -7.87
C SER A 12 12.67 10.50 -8.36
N PRO A 13 12.13 10.81 -9.56
CA PRO A 13 11.01 10.03 -10.09
C PRO A 13 11.28 8.53 -10.20
N GLU A 14 12.51 8.15 -10.55
CA GLU A 14 12.87 6.74 -10.64
C GLU A 14 12.88 6.06 -9.28
N ASN A 15 13.40 6.75 -8.26
CA ASN A 15 13.40 6.20 -6.91
C ASN A 15 11.99 6.14 -6.34
N GLU A 16 11.13 7.10 -6.66
CA GLU A 16 9.74 7.03 -6.24
C GLU A 16 9.05 5.79 -6.81
N LYS A 17 9.27 5.47 -8.09
CA LYS A 17 8.72 4.26 -8.70
C LYS A 17 9.23 3.01 -8.02
N LEU A 18 10.54 2.95 -7.78
CA LEU A 18 11.16 1.79 -7.17
C LEU A 18 10.58 1.53 -5.78
N TRP A 19 10.52 2.56 -4.95
CA TRP A 19 10.00 2.39 -3.60
C TRP A 19 8.49 2.20 -3.58
N ALA A 20 7.76 2.76 -4.55
CA ALA A 20 6.32 2.49 -4.67
C ALA A 20 6.06 1.03 -4.99
N VAL A 21 6.84 0.44 -5.89
CA VAL A 21 6.75 -1.00 -6.17
C VAL A 21 7.08 -1.80 -4.91
N ALA A 22 8.17 -1.42 -4.24
CA ALA A 22 8.61 -2.12 -3.02
C ALA A 22 7.55 -2.06 -1.92
N LEU A 23 6.87 -0.92 -1.76
CA LEU A 23 5.81 -0.78 -0.75
C LEU A 23 4.71 -1.83 -0.92
N HIS A 24 4.34 -2.11 -2.16
CA HIS A 24 3.29 -3.11 -2.41
C HIS A 24 3.82 -4.53 -2.31
N LEU A 25 5.03 -4.79 -2.80
CA LEU A 25 5.59 -6.15 -2.78
C LEU A 25 6.02 -6.57 -1.39
N LEU A 26 6.66 -5.67 -0.63
CA LEU A 26 7.10 -6.00 0.73
C LEU A 26 5.93 -6.20 1.68
N ALA A 27 4.77 -5.65 1.35
CA ALA A 27 3.58 -5.90 2.14
C ALA A 27 3.11 -7.35 2.07
N ILE A 28 3.49 -8.10 1.03
CA ILE A 28 3.07 -9.50 0.93
C ILE A 28 3.64 -10.32 2.09
N PRO A 29 4.96 -10.31 2.36
CA PRO A 29 5.48 -11.02 3.54
C PRO A 29 5.31 -10.25 4.85
N PHE A 30 5.14 -8.92 4.82
CA PHE A 30 5.14 -8.09 6.02
C PHE A 30 3.91 -7.17 6.06
N GLU A 31 2.72 -7.74 5.89
CA GLU A 31 1.49 -6.98 5.65
C GLU A 31 1.19 -5.91 6.70
N PHE A 32 1.45 -6.18 7.98
CA PHE A 32 1.13 -5.20 9.03
C PHE A 32 2.26 -4.20 9.23
N ILE A 33 3.50 -4.64 9.03
CA ILE A 33 4.68 -3.82 9.34
C ILE A 33 5.04 -2.92 8.17
N ALA A 34 5.15 -3.48 6.96
CA ALA A 34 5.64 -2.74 5.81
C ALA A 34 4.74 -1.56 5.42
N PRO A 35 3.40 -1.69 5.35
CA PRO A 35 2.57 -0.53 5.02
C PRO A 35 2.63 0.58 6.05
N ILE A 36 2.70 0.24 7.34
CA ILE A 36 2.75 1.24 8.40
C ILE A 36 4.08 1.99 8.35
N ILE A 37 5.19 1.25 8.32
CA ILE A 37 6.51 1.86 8.22
C ILE A 37 6.63 2.65 6.93
N GLY A 38 6.19 2.08 5.82
CA GLY A 38 6.25 2.73 4.52
C GLY A 38 5.50 4.04 4.49
N TYR A 39 4.33 4.09 5.11
CA TYR A 39 3.57 5.33 5.16
C TYR A 39 4.35 6.43 5.89
N PHE A 40 4.88 6.14 7.07
CA PHE A 40 5.60 7.16 7.84
C PHE A 40 6.92 7.56 7.19
N VAL A 41 7.58 6.63 6.51
CA VAL A 41 8.86 6.93 5.86
C VAL A 41 8.67 7.73 4.58
N PHE A 42 7.68 7.40 3.76
CA PHE A 42 7.59 7.91 2.40
C PHE A 42 6.51 8.95 2.16
N ARG A 43 5.67 9.25 3.13
CA ARG A 43 4.55 10.18 2.90
C ARG A 43 4.98 11.58 2.46
N ASP A 44 6.23 11.98 2.77
CA ASP A 44 6.76 13.30 2.43
C ASP A 44 7.89 13.25 1.42
N LYS A 45 8.12 12.13 0.76
CA LYS A 45 9.26 11.93 -0.13
C LYS A 45 8.97 12.21 -1.59
N GLY A 46 7.75 12.53 -1.92
CA GLY A 46 7.34 12.85 -3.27
C GLY A 46 5.89 12.48 -3.49
N PRO A 47 5.20 13.13 -4.44
CA PRO A 47 3.76 12.88 -4.64
C PRO A 47 3.45 11.47 -5.09
N PHE A 48 4.31 10.87 -5.90
CA PHE A 48 4.05 9.52 -6.42
C PHE A 48 4.25 8.46 -5.34
N VAL A 49 5.40 8.47 -4.64
CA VAL A 49 5.65 7.48 -3.60
C VAL A 49 4.70 7.69 -2.41
N SER A 50 4.34 8.95 -2.12
CA SER A 50 3.36 9.24 -1.07
C SER A 50 1.99 8.65 -1.41
N HIS A 51 1.54 8.77 -2.66
CA HIS A 51 0.29 8.17 -3.10
C HIS A 51 0.29 6.66 -2.83
N HIS A 52 1.35 5.97 -3.24
CA HIS A 52 1.41 4.53 -3.08
C HIS A 52 1.62 4.10 -1.63
N ALA A 53 2.31 4.92 -0.81
CA ALA A 53 2.43 4.63 0.61
C ALA A 53 1.06 4.68 1.30
N LYS A 54 0.25 5.69 0.97
CA LYS A 54 -1.10 5.82 1.50
C LYS A 54 -1.99 4.70 1.00
N GLU A 55 -1.91 4.37 -0.28
CA GLU A 55 -2.74 3.32 -0.87
C GLU A 55 -2.37 1.95 -0.32
N SER A 56 -1.08 1.69 -0.11
CA SER A 56 -0.64 0.44 0.49
C SER A 56 -1.19 0.28 1.90
N LEU A 57 -1.15 1.34 2.70
CA LEU A 57 -1.69 1.28 4.06
C LEU A 57 -3.22 1.17 4.04
N ASN A 58 -3.90 1.90 3.16
CA ASN A 58 -5.35 1.79 3.01
C ASN A 58 -5.76 0.36 2.67
N PHE A 59 -5.04 -0.28 1.76
CA PHE A 59 -5.34 -1.65 1.39
C PHE A 59 -5.11 -2.60 2.56
N GLY A 60 -4.00 -2.46 3.28
CA GLY A 60 -3.71 -3.28 4.45
C GLY A 60 -4.80 -3.16 5.51
N LEU A 61 -5.24 -1.93 5.80
CA LEU A 61 -6.32 -1.71 6.77
C LEU A 61 -7.64 -2.31 6.28
N THR A 62 -7.92 -2.21 4.99
CA THR A 62 -9.11 -2.81 4.40
C THR A 62 -9.11 -4.32 4.54
N VAL A 63 -7.96 -4.96 4.28
CA VAL A 63 -7.81 -6.42 4.40
C VAL A 63 -8.07 -6.86 5.85
N VAL A 64 -7.51 -6.14 6.82
CA VAL A 64 -7.74 -6.48 8.23
C VAL A 64 -9.20 -6.35 8.58
N LEU A 65 -9.85 -5.26 8.17
CA LEU A 65 -11.28 -5.06 8.42
C LEU A 65 -12.11 -6.17 7.79
N ALA A 66 -11.81 -6.51 6.52
CA ALA A 66 -12.52 -7.58 5.83
C ALA A 66 -12.34 -8.92 6.55
N ALA A 67 -11.12 -9.22 7.00
CA ALA A 67 -10.84 -10.47 7.70
C ALA A 67 -11.65 -10.56 9.00
N VAL A 68 -11.72 -9.46 9.76
CA VAL A 68 -12.50 -9.44 10.99
C VAL A 68 -13.99 -9.64 10.71
N VAL A 69 -14.53 -8.91 9.74
CA VAL A 69 -15.96 -9.01 9.40
C VAL A 69 -16.31 -10.43 8.93
N LEU A 70 -15.46 -11.01 8.08
CA LEU A 70 -15.70 -12.37 7.58
C LEU A 70 -15.59 -13.41 8.69
N ALA A 71 -14.63 -13.23 9.60
CA ALA A 71 -14.41 -14.20 10.68
C ALA A 71 -15.58 -14.28 11.67
N ILE A 72 -16.32 -13.18 11.85
CA ILE A 72 -17.48 -13.16 12.76
C ILE A 72 -18.77 -13.57 12.08
N SER A 73 -18.74 -13.88 10.79
CA SER A 73 -19.91 -14.27 10.00
C SER A 73 -19.81 -15.74 9.63
N ILE A 74 -20.92 -16.47 9.76
CA ILE A 74 -20.95 -17.89 9.37
C ILE A 74 -20.69 -18.04 7.87
N ILE A 75 -21.34 -17.21 7.06
CA ILE A 75 -21.13 -17.21 5.61
C ILE A 75 -19.72 -16.75 5.31
N GLY A 76 -19.23 -15.74 6.05
CA GLY A 76 -17.89 -15.23 5.89
C GLY A 76 -16.81 -16.27 6.11
N LEU A 77 -17.00 -17.17 7.08
CA LEU A 77 -16.04 -18.24 7.33
C LEU A 77 -15.89 -19.15 6.11
N LEU A 78 -16.96 -19.34 5.35
CA LEU A 78 -16.92 -20.20 4.16
C LEU A 78 -16.14 -19.56 3.01
N ILE A 79 -16.10 -18.22 2.94
CA ILE A 79 -15.41 -17.51 1.87
C ILE A 79 -14.13 -16.85 2.32
N LEU A 80 -13.80 -16.92 3.60
CA LEU A 80 -12.61 -16.28 4.15
C LEU A 80 -11.32 -16.76 3.47
N TRP A 81 -11.31 -18.02 3.04
CA TRP A 81 -10.17 -18.60 2.34
C TRP A 81 -9.84 -17.85 1.03
N ALA A 82 -10.83 -17.18 0.43
CA ALA A 82 -10.59 -16.45 -0.81
C ALA A 82 -9.87 -15.12 -0.59
N LEU A 83 -9.88 -14.61 0.63
CA LEU A 83 -9.30 -13.31 0.94
C LEU A 83 -7.80 -13.23 0.64
N PRO A 84 -6.97 -14.22 0.99
CA PRO A 84 -5.54 -14.17 0.64
C PRO A 84 -5.30 -14.11 -0.86
N ILE A 85 -6.15 -14.77 -1.64
CA ILE A 85 -6.03 -14.76 -3.10
C ILE A 85 -6.31 -13.35 -3.63
N VAL A 86 -7.40 -12.74 -3.19
CA VAL A 86 -7.75 -11.37 -3.58
C VAL A 86 -6.64 -10.40 -3.16
N TRP A 87 -6.15 -10.57 -1.95
CA TRP A 87 -5.07 -9.74 -1.41
C TRP A 87 -3.82 -9.79 -2.29
N ILE A 88 -3.34 -10.99 -2.61
CA ILE A 88 -2.13 -11.13 -3.43
C ILE A 88 -2.34 -10.56 -4.82
N VAL A 89 -3.51 -10.82 -5.42
CA VAL A 89 -3.80 -10.34 -6.77
C VAL A 89 -3.75 -8.81 -6.82
N PHE A 90 -4.44 -8.14 -5.91
CA PHE A 90 -4.47 -6.67 -5.94
C PHE A 90 -3.13 -6.05 -5.54
N ARG A 91 -2.39 -6.68 -4.63
CA ARG A 91 -1.03 -6.22 -4.30
C ARG A 91 -0.12 -6.29 -5.52
N THR A 92 -0.20 -7.39 -6.26
CA THR A 92 0.62 -7.58 -7.46
C THR A 92 0.25 -6.57 -8.53
N ILE A 93 -1.05 -6.35 -8.75
CA ILE A 93 -1.51 -5.35 -9.72
C ILE A 93 -1.01 -3.97 -9.33
N ALA A 94 -1.14 -3.60 -8.05
CA ALA A 94 -0.70 -2.30 -7.57
C ALA A 94 0.80 -2.11 -7.78
N ALA A 95 1.60 -3.14 -7.51
CA ALA A 95 3.03 -3.08 -7.73
C ALA A 95 3.38 -2.91 -9.21
N PHE A 96 2.67 -3.64 -10.09
CA PHE A 96 2.88 -3.53 -11.53
C PHE A 96 2.53 -2.13 -12.02
N LYS A 97 1.39 -1.59 -11.59
CA LYS A 97 0.97 -0.24 -11.97
C LYS A 97 1.95 0.82 -11.45
N ALA A 98 2.46 0.64 -10.23
CA ALA A 98 3.46 1.55 -9.69
C ALA A 98 4.74 1.52 -10.51
N GLY A 99 5.15 0.36 -10.98
CA GLY A 99 6.30 0.23 -11.86
C GLY A 99 6.12 0.93 -13.20
N GLN A 100 4.87 1.07 -13.64
CA GLN A 100 4.52 1.80 -14.86
C GLN A 100 4.39 3.31 -14.63
N GLY A 101 4.54 3.78 -13.40
CA GLY A 101 4.39 5.20 -13.09
C GLY A 101 2.97 5.67 -12.88
N GLU A 102 2.01 4.75 -12.72
CA GLU A 102 0.61 5.10 -12.55
C GLU A 102 0.26 5.35 -11.10
N PHE A 103 -0.56 6.36 -10.84
CA PHE A 103 -1.13 6.62 -9.52
C PHE A 103 -2.34 5.73 -9.29
N TYR A 104 -2.11 4.42 -9.31
CA TYR A 104 -3.17 3.43 -9.23
C TYR A 104 -3.89 3.48 -7.90
N LYS A 105 -5.20 3.40 -7.93
CA LYS A 105 -6.05 3.28 -6.74
C LYS A 105 -6.63 1.89 -6.73
N ILE A 106 -6.34 1.13 -5.67
CA ILE A 106 -6.88 -0.22 -5.56
C ILE A 106 -8.40 -0.12 -5.38
N PRO A 107 -9.19 -0.67 -6.29
CA PRO A 107 -10.64 -0.38 -6.32
C PRO A 107 -11.39 -0.85 -5.06
N ILE A 108 -10.90 -1.89 -4.40
CA ILE A 108 -11.56 -2.42 -3.22
C ILE A 108 -10.99 -1.85 -1.92
N ALA A 109 -9.96 -1.00 -1.99
CA ALA A 109 -9.36 -0.42 -0.79
C ALA A 109 -10.20 0.75 -0.29
N ILE A 110 -10.61 0.67 0.98
CA ILE A 110 -11.30 1.78 1.63
C ILE A 110 -10.27 2.88 1.90
N LYS A 111 -10.62 4.12 1.58
CA LYS A 111 -9.68 5.24 1.69
C LYS A 111 -9.70 5.81 3.10
N PHE A 112 -9.13 5.05 4.05
CA PHE A 112 -8.95 5.54 5.41
C PHE A 112 -8.04 6.77 5.42
N ILE A 113 -7.07 6.79 4.52
CA ILE A 113 -6.16 7.92 4.33
C ILE A 113 -6.45 8.49 2.96
N LYS A 114 -6.72 9.78 2.91
CA LYS A 114 -6.97 10.44 1.62
C LYS A 114 -5.72 10.45 0.76
N LEU A 115 -5.89 10.12 -0.50
CA LEU A 115 -4.79 10.07 -1.48
C LEU A 115 -4.43 11.44 -2.06
#